data_5a998354839b86d67e83dbc11ab9399e
#
_entry.id   5a998354839b86d67e83dbc11ab9399e
#
_cell.length_a   1.000
_cell.length_b   1.000
_cell.length_c   1.000
_cell.angle_alpha   90.00
_cell.angle_beta   90.00
_cell.angle_gamma   90.00
#
_symmetry.space_group_name_H-M   'P 1'
#
loop_
_entity.id
_entity.type
_entity.pdbx_description
1 polymer ?
#
loop_
_entity_poly.entity_id
_entity_poly.type
_entity_poly.pdbx_seq_one_letter_code
_entity_poly.pdbx_strand_id
1 'polypeptide(L)'
;MKKFLLTLTLAVCFVALVDAQDYNTGIGLRGGLYNGLTVKHFIGDKSALEGILATRWRGFEITGLYEIHNQLTSNIDRLNWYFGGGAHIGFYNGDNTTWGDTGTNYTVIGIDGILGLEYNFAEIPLNISVDWKPAFNLVGYSRFWGDGGALSIRYIF
;
A
#
# COMPACT_ATOMS: atom_id res chain seq x y z
N MET A 1 19.32 -24.46 -9.25
CA MET A 1 17.90 -24.77 -9.00
C MET A 1 17.66 -25.34 -7.60
N LYS A 2 18.36 -26.41 -7.13
CA LYS A 2 18.13 -26.98 -5.78
C LYS A 2 18.36 -25.98 -4.61
N LYS A 3 19.37 -25.08 -4.71
CA LYS A 3 19.65 -24.07 -3.68
C LYS A 3 18.58 -22.98 -3.62
N PHE A 4 18.01 -22.62 -4.77
CA PHE A 4 16.92 -21.64 -4.86
C PHE A 4 15.61 -22.20 -4.28
N LEU A 5 15.32 -23.48 -4.55
CA LEU A 5 14.17 -24.17 -3.95
C LEU A 5 14.32 -24.26 -2.41
N LEU A 6 15.53 -24.58 -1.93
CA LEU A 6 15.81 -24.68 -0.50
C LEU A 6 15.66 -23.35 0.22
N THR A 7 16.11 -22.25 -0.41
CA THR A 7 15.96 -20.87 0.14
C THR A 7 14.50 -20.44 0.15
N LEU A 8 13.75 -20.79 -0.89
CA LEU A 8 12.32 -20.51 -0.98
C LEU A 8 11.53 -21.32 0.06
N THR A 9 11.88 -22.61 0.25
CA THR A 9 11.25 -23.47 1.26
C THR A 9 11.59 -23.01 2.67
N LEU A 10 12.83 -22.58 2.92
CA LEU A 10 13.25 -22.02 4.21
C LEU A 10 12.52 -20.69 4.53
N ALA A 11 12.35 -19.82 3.52
CA ALA A 11 11.59 -18.59 3.64
C ALA A 11 10.10 -18.84 3.96
N VAL A 12 9.51 -19.89 3.38
CA VAL A 12 8.12 -20.30 3.65
C VAL A 12 7.97 -20.94 5.03
N CYS A 13 8.98 -21.68 5.52
CA CYS A 13 8.94 -22.31 6.85
C CYS A 13 9.10 -21.29 8.01
N PHE A 14 9.74 -20.13 7.80
CA PHE A 14 9.85 -19.09 8.82
C PHE A 14 8.54 -18.36 9.11
N VAL A 15 7.53 -18.56 8.26
CA VAL A 15 6.22 -17.89 8.34
C VAL A 15 5.20 -18.63 9.21
N ALA A 16 5.51 -19.83 9.71
CA ALA A 16 4.53 -20.73 10.33
C ALA A 16 4.37 -20.60 11.85
N LEU A 17 4.93 -19.59 12.49
CA LEU A 17 4.82 -19.40 13.95
C LEU A 17 4.36 -18.00 14.30
N VAL A 18 3.08 -17.69 14.04
CA VAL A 18 2.48 -16.47 14.58
C VAL A 18 1.11 -16.81 15.19
N ASP A 19 1.01 -16.55 16.49
CA ASP A 19 -0.25 -16.57 17.23
C ASP A 19 -1.24 -15.59 16.59
N ALA A 20 -2.52 -15.99 16.53
CA ALA A 20 -3.61 -15.26 15.89
C ALA A 20 -4.09 -14.07 16.75
N GLN A 21 -3.21 -13.12 17.04
CA GLN A 21 -3.56 -11.84 17.63
C GLN A 21 -2.85 -10.73 16.85
N ASP A 22 -3.65 -9.78 16.37
CA ASP A 22 -3.27 -8.52 15.71
C ASP A 22 -1.88 -8.51 15.05
N TYR A 23 -1.86 -8.71 13.73
CA TYR A 23 -0.63 -8.74 12.95
C TYR A 23 0.17 -7.45 13.13
N ASN A 24 1.47 -7.57 13.22
CA ASN A 24 2.35 -6.40 13.25
C ASN A 24 2.76 -5.94 11.85
N THR A 25 2.87 -6.87 10.90
CA THR A 25 3.34 -6.56 9.55
C THR A 25 2.50 -7.30 8.51
N GLY A 26 2.14 -6.58 7.45
CA GLY A 26 1.48 -7.14 6.28
C GLY A 26 2.25 -6.79 5.01
N ILE A 27 2.45 -7.77 4.13
CA ILE A 27 3.08 -7.59 2.81
C ILE A 27 2.12 -8.13 1.76
N GLY A 28 1.89 -7.36 0.70
CA GLY A 28 0.92 -7.78 -0.29
C GLY A 28 0.93 -7.05 -1.61
N LEU A 29 -0.12 -7.34 -2.36
CA LEU A 29 -0.39 -6.73 -3.66
C LEU A 29 -1.47 -5.67 -3.53
N ARG A 30 -1.31 -4.61 -4.30
CA ARG A 30 -2.25 -3.51 -4.45
C ARG A 30 -2.69 -3.43 -5.90
N GLY A 31 -3.99 -3.40 -6.14
CA GLY A 31 -4.60 -3.30 -7.46
C GLY A 31 -5.58 -2.13 -7.54
N GLY A 32 -5.56 -1.40 -8.66
CA GLY A 32 -6.39 -0.22 -8.91
C GLY A 32 -5.83 0.60 -10.04
N LEU A 33 -5.96 1.91 -9.98
CA LEU A 33 -5.27 2.80 -10.93
C LEU A 33 -3.75 2.83 -10.71
N TYR A 34 -3.32 2.57 -9.49
CA TYR A 34 -1.94 2.34 -9.09
C TYR A 34 -1.79 0.87 -8.67
N ASN A 35 -1.10 0.09 -9.50
CA ASN A 35 -0.87 -1.33 -9.23
C ASN A 35 0.53 -1.54 -8.68
N GLY A 36 0.67 -2.38 -7.66
CA GLY A 36 2.00 -2.59 -7.10
C GLY A 36 2.05 -3.45 -5.84
N LEU A 37 3.05 -3.16 -5.03
CA LEU A 37 3.32 -3.81 -3.76
C LEU A 37 3.00 -2.87 -2.61
N THR A 38 2.55 -3.44 -1.51
CA THR A 38 2.33 -2.71 -0.26
C THR A 38 2.94 -3.47 0.91
N VAL A 39 3.55 -2.71 1.82
CA VAL A 39 4.03 -3.20 3.11
C VAL A 39 3.46 -2.29 4.18
N LYS A 40 2.68 -2.85 5.10
CA LYS A 40 2.10 -2.13 6.24
C LYS A 40 2.67 -2.69 7.53
N HIS A 41 3.14 -1.82 8.41
CA HIS A 41 3.70 -2.18 9.71
C HIS A 41 3.08 -1.34 10.81
N PHE A 42 2.48 -2.00 11.80
CA PHE A 42 1.94 -1.34 12.99
C PHE A 42 3.07 -0.98 13.94
N ILE A 43 3.14 0.30 14.30
CA ILE A 43 4.11 0.87 15.24
C ILE A 43 3.49 1.15 16.61
N GLY A 44 2.22 0.86 16.78
CA GLY A 44 1.43 1.00 18.00
C GLY A 44 0.04 0.40 17.80
N ASP A 45 -0.76 0.36 18.85
CA ASP A 45 -2.08 -0.30 18.85
C ASP A 45 -3.03 0.17 17.73
N LYS A 46 -2.89 1.41 17.29
CA LYS A 46 -3.74 2.03 16.28
C LYS A 46 -2.98 2.69 15.14
N SER A 47 -1.66 2.75 15.24
CA SER A 47 -0.83 3.51 14.31
C SER A 47 -0.01 2.57 13.44
N ALA A 48 -0.04 2.80 12.14
CA ALA A 48 0.73 2.03 11.17
C ALA A 48 1.51 2.93 10.21
N LEU A 49 2.61 2.40 9.71
CA LEU A 49 3.33 2.92 8.56
C LEU A 49 3.05 2.01 7.36
N GLU A 50 2.68 2.59 6.23
CA GLU A 50 2.52 1.86 4.98
C GLU A 50 3.48 2.40 3.92
N GLY A 51 4.24 1.50 3.33
CA GLY A 51 5.05 1.75 2.15
C GLY A 51 4.38 1.16 0.92
N ILE A 52 4.23 1.93 -0.15
CA ILE A 52 3.63 1.49 -1.41
C ILE A 52 4.64 1.71 -2.53
N LEU A 53 4.92 0.67 -3.29
CA LEU A 53 5.64 0.76 -4.56
C LEU A 53 4.64 0.43 -5.67
N ALA A 54 4.26 1.42 -6.45
CA ALA A 54 3.22 1.29 -7.45
C ALA A 54 3.66 1.73 -8.83
N THR A 55 2.97 1.24 -9.85
CA THR A 55 3.17 1.61 -11.24
C THR A 55 1.90 2.23 -11.82
N ARG A 56 2.09 3.29 -12.61
CA ARG A 56 1.05 3.93 -13.42
C ARG A 56 1.71 4.60 -14.64
N TRP A 57 1.07 4.57 -15.79
CA TRP A 57 1.58 5.17 -17.04
C TRP A 57 3.02 4.74 -17.38
N ARG A 58 3.37 3.49 -17.15
CA ARG A 58 4.72 2.94 -17.34
C ARG A 58 5.81 3.64 -16.49
N GLY A 59 5.42 4.49 -15.55
CA GLY A 59 6.26 5.04 -14.50
C GLY A 59 6.11 4.26 -13.21
N PHE A 60 6.81 4.66 -12.18
CA PHE A 60 6.66 4.11 -10.85
C PHE A 60 6.62 5.22 -9.79
N GLU A 61 5.96 4.91 -8.69
CA GLU A 61 5.78 5.81 -7.56
C GLU A 61 6.07 5.07 -6.26
N ILE A 62 6.80 5.72 -5.38
CA ILE A 62 7.03 5.26 -4.01
C ILE A 62 6.26 6.19 -3.10
N THR A 63 5.38 5.64 -2.29
CA THR A 63 4.59 6.39 -1.29
C THR A 63 4.88 5.87 0.10
N GLY A 64 5.04 6.77 1.07
CA GLY A 64 5.09 6.48 2.49
C GLY A 64 3.91 7.14 3.19
N LEU A 65 3.16 6.37 3.98
CA LEU A 65 1.96 6.82 4.69
C LEU A 65 2.08 6.53 6.18
N TYR A 66 1.54 7.43 6.99
CA TYR A 66 1.22 7.21 8.40
C TYR A 66 -0.28 7.10 8.54
N GLU A 67 -0.76 6.03 9.15
CA GLU A 67 -2.18 5.70 9.24
C GLU A 67 -2.62 5.50 10.68
N ILE A 68 -3.88 5.87 10.95
CA ILE A 68 -4.56 5.61 12.21
C ILE A 68 -5.74 4.69 11.93
N HIS A 69 -5.76 3.55 12.61
CA HIS A 69 -6.76 2.50 12.49
C HIS A 69 -7.73 2.55 13.65
N ASN A 70 -9.01 2.37 13.36
CA ASN A 70 -10.05 2.29 14.36
C ASN A 70 -11.03 1.16 13.99
N GLN A 71 -11.50 0.42 14.97
CA GLN A 71 -12.54 -0.57 14.76
C GLN A 71 -13.82 0.13 14.25
N LEU A 72 -14.40 -0.40 13.17
CA LEU A 72 -15.57 0.24 12.55
C LEU A 72 -16.82 0.03 13.38
N THR A 73 -16.98 -1.17 13.95
CA THR A 73 -18.14 -1.54 14.77
C THR A 73 -17.78 -2.66 15.75
N SER A 74 -18.41 -2.66 16.93
CA SER A 74 -18.24 -3.73 17.91
C SER A 74 -18.98 -5.02 17.53
N ASN A 75 -19.82 -5.02 16.49
CA ASN A 75 -20.59 -6.19 16.07
C ASN A 75 -19.85 -7.04 15.02
N ILE A 76 -18.83 -6.51 14.39
CA ILE A 76 -17.98 -7.21 13.41
C ILE A 76 -16.53 -7.05 13.87
N ASP A 77 -16.04 -8.07 14.54
CA ASP A 77 -14.64 -8.10 14.93
C ASP A 77 -13.75 -8.06 13.70
N ARG A 78 -12.59 -7.42 13.84
CA ARG A 78 -11.54 -7.34 12.80
C ARG A 78 -11.88 -6.52 11.55
N LEU A 79 -13.00 -5.82 11.54
CA LEU A 79 -13.30 -4.80 10.52
C LEU A 79 -12.87 -3.44 11.04
N ASN A 80 -11.87 -2.86 10.41
CA ASN A 80 -11.31 -1.57 10.77
C ASN A 80 -11.51 -0.56 9.64
N TRP A 81 -11.66 0.69 9.99
CA TRP A 81 -11.46 1.80 9.09
C TRP A 81 -10.16 2.50 9.44
N TYR A 82 -9.52 3.08 8.46
CA TYR A 82 -8.29 3.82 8.67
C TYR A 82 -8.24 5.07 7.83
N PHE A 83 -7.50 6.03 8.32
CA PHE A 83 -7.20 7.27 7.62
C PHE A 83 -5.78 7.70 7.93
N GLY A 84 -5.22 8.49 7.04
CA GLY A 84 -3.84 8.92 7.23
C GLY A 84 -3.38 9.90 6.18
N GLY A 85 -2.09 10.14 6.20
CA GLY A 85 -1.44 11.00 5.24
C GLY A 85 0.04 10.66 5.10
N GLY A 86 0.62 11.16 4.05
CA GLY A 86 2.02 10.91 3.75
C GLY A 86 2.54 11.69 2.56
N ALA A 87 3.54 11.13 1.92
CA ALA A 87 4.19 11.74 0.78
C ALA A 87 4.60 10.69 -0.24
N HIS A 88 4.72 11.12 -1.49
CA HIS A 88 5.19 10.27 -2.58
C HIS A 88 6.28 10.95 -3.41
N ILE A 89 7.06 10.10 -4.06
CA ILE A 89 7.93 10.47 -5.17
C ILE A 89 7.63 9.54 -6.35
N GLY A 90 7.38 10.13 -7.51
CA GLY A 90 7.06 9.42 -8.74
C GLY A 90 8.00 9.78 -9.88
N PHE A 91 8.24 8.82 -10.76
CA PHE A 91 9.09 8.96 -11.93
C PHE A 91 8.31 8.52 -13.17
N TYR A 92 8.11 9.47 -14.10
CA TYR A 92 7.27 9.28 -15.27
C TYR A 92 7.97 9.76 -16.54
N ASN A 93 7.71 9.07 -17.64
CA ASN A 93 8.08 9.55 -18.96
C ASN A 93 6.83 10.19 -19.61
N GLY A 94 6.95 11.43 -20.10
CA GLY A 94 5.84 12.18 -20.68
C GLY A 94 5.19 11.49 -21.87
N ASP A 95 5.94 10.68 -22.63
CA ASP A 95 5.40 9.89 -23.75
C ASP A 95 4.30 8.91 -23.31
N ASN A 96 4.31 8.49 -22.07
CA ASN A 96 3.39 7.49 -21.53
C ASN A 96 2.32 8.11 -20.61
N THR A 97 2.38 9.40 -20.34
CA THR A 97 1.41 10.11 -19.50
C THR A 97 0.38 10.83 -20.37
N THR A 98 -0.78 11.13 -19.78
CA THR A 98 -1.84 11.92 -20.45
C THR A 98 -1.64 13.44 -20.28
N TRP A 99 -0.59 13.85 -19.56
CA TRP A 99 -0.38 15.22 -19.11
C TRP A 99 1.05 15.75 -19.34
N GLY A 100 1.99 14.89 -19.65
CA GLY A 100 3.39 15.27 -19.87
C GLY A 100 3.70 15.54 -21.35
N ASP A 101 4.76 16.28 -21.59
CA ASP A 101 5.27 16.55 -22.93
C ASP A 101 6.11 15.38 -23.45
N THR A 102 5.96 15.08 -24.75
CA THR A 102 6.72 14.03 -25.44
C THR A 102 8.22 14.27 -25.31
N GLY A 103 8.97 13.21 -24.99
CA GLY A 103 10.43 13.25 -24.83
C GLY A 103 10.93 13.85 -23.51
N THR A 104 10.03 14.13 -22.56
CA THR A 104 10.39 14.73 -21.27
C THR A 104 10.20 13.71 -20.14
N ASN A 105 11.19 13.62 -19.24
CA ASN A 105 11.06 12.84 -18.01
C ASN A 105 10.65 13.74 -16.85
N TYR A 106 9.70 13.28 -16.07
CA TYR A 106 9.16 13.99 -14.91
C TYR A 106 9.48 13.24 -13.61
N THR A 107 10.00 13.98 -12.64
CA THR A 107 10.03 13.57 -11.25
C THR A 107 8.98 14.39 -10.51
N VAL A 108 7.97 13.74 -9.94
CA VAL A 108 6.94 14.39 -9.15
C VAL A 108 7.14 14.08 -7.68
N ILE A 109 6.92 15.08 -6.83
CA ILE A 109 6.93 14.93 -5.37
C ILE A 109 5.64 15.57 -4.87
N GLY A 110 4.95 14.88 -3.98
CA GLY A 110 3.69 15.38 -3.46
C GLY A 110 3.32 14.80 -2.11
N ILE A 111 2.14 15.19 -1.67
CA ILE A 111 1.52 14.73 -0.43
C ILE A 111 0.30 13.89 -0.75
N ASP A 112 0.02 12.92 0.11
CA ASP A 112 -1.08 11.97 -0.02
C ASP A 112 -1.97 11.99 1.22
N GLY A 113 -3.27 11.83 0.98
CA GLY A 113 -4.20 11.37 1.99
C GLY A 113 -4.56 9.90 1.74
N ILE A 114 -5.06 9.22 2.74
CA ILE A 114 -5.67 7.90 2.60
C ILE A 114 -6.87 7.76 3.52
N LEU A 115 -7.89 7.11 3.02
CA LEU A 115 -9.07 6.69 3.79
C LEU A 115 -9.50 5.31 3.29
N GLY A 116 -9.62 4.35 4.19
CA GLY A 116 -9.93 2.98 3.81
C GLY A 116 -10.64 2.15 4.86
N LEU A 117 -11.01 0.96 4.42
CA LEU A 117 -11.55 -0.11 5.24
C LEU A 117 -10.65 -1.33 5.07
N GLU A 118 -10.42 -2.06 6.14
CA GLU A 118 -9.69 -3.32 6.09
C GLU A 118 -10.35 -4.39 6.95
N TYR A 119 -10.22 -5.62 6.51
CA TYR A 119 -10.68 -6.79 7.22
C TYR A 119 -9.55 -7.80 7.39
N ASN A 120 -9.34 -8.23 8.63
CA ASN A 120 -8.35 -9.25 9.00
C ASN A 120 -9.05 -10.58 9.20
N PHE A 121 -8.69 -11.59 8.40
CA PHE A 121 -9.28 -12.92 8.55
C PHE A 121 -8.80 -13.59 9.84
N ALA A 122 -9.72 -14.27 10.52
CA ALA A 122 -9.41 -14.96 11.79
C ALA A 122 -8.67 -16.28 11.59
N GLU A 123 -9.00 -16.98 10.51
CA GLU A 123 -8.58 -18.38 10.30
C GLU A 123 -7.36 -18.51 9.39
N ILE A 124 -7.04 -17.44 8.68
CA ILE A 124 -5.92 -17.41 7.73
C ILE A 124 -5.15 -16.09 7.89
N PRO A 125 -3.83 -16.09 7.69
CA PRO A 125 -3.00 -14.90 7.81
C PRO A 125 -3.18 -13.96 6.60
N LEU A 126 -4.40 -13.46 6.43
CA LEU A 126 -4.78 -12.62 5.30
C LEU A 126 -5.49 -11.35 5.77
N ASN A 127 -5.10 -10.23 5.18
CA ASN A 127 -5.77 -8.93 5.27
C ASN A 127 -6.24 -8.51 3.88
N ILE A 128 -7.46 -8.01 3.79
CA ILE A 128 -7.99 -7.36 2.59
C ILE A 128 -8.36 -5.95 2.95
N SER A 129 -8.00 -4.98 2.10
CA SER A 129 -8.42 -3.60 2.28
C SER A 129 -8.87 -2.96 0.96
N VAL A 130 -9.78 -2.02 1.09
CA VAL A 130 -10.19 -1.10 0.03
C VAL A 130 -9.96 0.32 0.53
N ASP A 131 -9.34 1.15 -0.28
CA ASP A 131 -9.04 2.53 0.10
C ASP A 131 -9.12 3.50 -1.06
N TRP A 132 -9.23 4.76 -0.69
CA TRP A 132 -9.10 5.93 -1.54
C TRP A 132 -7.90 6.74 -1.08
N LYS A 133 -6.94 6.93 -1.99
CA LYS A 133 -5.69 7.65 -1.78
C LYS A 133 -5.61 8.88 -2.70
N PRO A 134 -6.23 10.02 -2.32
CA PRO A 134 -6.02 11.27 -3.03
C PRO A 134 -4.58 11.76 -2.87
N ALA A 135 -4.04 12.34 -3.92
CA ALA A 135 -2.69 12.87 -3.96
C ALA A 135 -2.66 14.30 -4.51
N PHE A 136 -1.76 15.11 -4.00
CA PHE A 136 -1.47 16.45 -4.51
C PHE A 136 0.01 16.60 -4.82
N ASN A 137 0.35 16.69 -6.09
CA ASN A 137 1.72 16.92 -6.54
C ASN A 137 2.12 18.37 -6.29
N LEU A 138 3.22 18.57 -5.59
CA LEU A 138 3.79 19.89 -5.28
C LEU A 138 4.89 20.29 -6.26
N VAL A 139 5.69 19.30 -6.71
CA VAL A 139 6.85 19.48 -7.58
C VAL A 139 6.73 18.60 -8.81
N GLY A 140 7.25 19.08 -9.94
CA GLY A 140 7.31 18.39 -11.22
C GLY A 140 6.10 18.66 -12.09
N TYR A 141 4.92 18.27 -11.65
CA TYR A 141 3.64 18.57 -12.29
C TYR A 141 2.59 18.79 -11.20
N SER A 142 2.37 20.04 -10.84
CA SER A 142 1.47 20.41 -9.74
C SER A 142 0.01 20.16 -10.13
N ARG A 143 -0.61 19.15 -9.53
CA ARG A 143 -2.00 18.77 -9.77
C ARG A 143 -2.57 17.95 -8.62
N PHE A 144 -3.87 18.08 -8.42
CA PHE A 144 -4.65 17.19 -7.56
C PHE A 144 -5.12 15.94 -8.33
N TRP A 145 -4.94 14.78 -7.72
CA TRP A 145 -5.31 13.46 -8.23
C TRP A 145 -6.27 12.83 -7.22
N GLY A 146 -7.55 12.88 -7.53
CA GLY A 146 -8.61 12.35 -6.67
C GLY A 146 -9.06 10.93 -7.02
N ASP A 147 -8.42 10.29 -7.98
CA ASP A 147 -8.84 9.01 -8.58
C ASP A 147 -8.17 7.77 -8.00
N GLY A 148 -7.41 7.92 -6.91
CA GLY A 148 -6.55 6.89 -6.32
C GLY A 148 -7.25 5.75 -5.57
N GLY A 149 -8.37 5.19 -6.07
CA GLY A 149 -9.02 4.01 -5.49
C GLY A 149 -8.22 2.72 -5.73
N ALA A 150 -8.12 1.87 -4.69
CA ALA A 150 -7.41 0.59 -4.78
C ALA A 150 -7.96 -0.48 -3.84
N LEU A 151 -7.72 -1.73 -4.21
CA LEU A 151 -7.90 -2.92 -3.39
C LEU A 151 -6.53 -3.50 -3.07
N SER A 152 -6.30 -3.90 -1.83
CA SER A 152 -5.07 -4.56 -1.43
C SER A 152 -5.36 -5.89 -0.76
N ILE A 153 -4.49 -6.87 -1.02
CA ILE A 153 -4.49 -8.18 -0.35
C ILE A 153 -3.10 -8.36 0.24
N ARG A 154 -3.01 -8.55 1.56
CA ARG A 154 -1.75 -8.69 2.30
C ARG A 154 -1.71 -10.00 3.06
N TYR A 155 -0.57 -10.65 3.01
CA TYR A 155 -0.19 -11.68 3.96
C TYR A 155 0.27 -10.99 5.24
N ILE A 156 -0.25 -11.42 6.39
CA ILE A 156 -0.02 -10.78 7.69
C ILE A 156 0.73 -11.72 8.65
N PHE A 157 1.66 -11.16 9.43
CA PHE A 157 2.49 -11.89 10.39
C PHE A 157 2.98 -11.01 11.54
#